data_39581bc4b49ba227030a7684457dd714
#
_entry.id   39581bc4b49ba227030a7684457dd714
#
_cell.length_a   1.000
_cell.length_b   1.000
_cell.length_c   1.000
_cell.angle_alpha   90.00
_cell.angle_beta   90.00
_cell.angle_gamma   90.00
#
_symmetry.space_group_name_H-M   'P 1'
#
loop_
_entity.id
_entity.type
_entity.pdbx_description
1 polymer ?
#
loop_
_entity_poly.entity_id
_entity_poly.type
_entity_poly.pdbx_seq_one_letter_code
_entity_poly.pdbx_strand_id
1 'polypeptide(L)'
;MAKTEKSLLSKRELLDIFINHRVHSPFPGDWESTFKGLGYEFWSLRELGPGDPFSHIDWKATAKTGKYYVREYLAESYFNVMILYDISASVGFGRKEAVQAHIAVSIAHSAIMSNNGCGLIFFADDVKGYIPPRMGRSHFMEILTAIVNAAPVSCRETKIQKVMTKLITEVPESLTFILSDFMYPLDFTYSFHTTVHGTNKHEVKAVQVLEEGEISLPPHSRGLLPLYDYESGETVLLDLSQWSLYNQKMKEVRDTIKHRLDRAGIDSVTITPADDFAQKINTFMKRPPSSY
;
A
#
# COMPACT_ATOMS: atom_id res chain seq x y z
N MET A 1 16.45 -14.26 27.93
CA MET A 1 15.04 -13.87 27.78
C MET A 1 14.68 -14.05 26.30
N ALA A 2 13.95 -15.11 25.98
CA ALA A 2 13.57 -15.44 24.62
C ALA A 2 12.56 -14.41 24.11
N LYS A 3 12.91 -13.62 23.11
CA LYS A 3 11.94 -12.88 22.30
C LYS A 3 11.04 -13.92 21.64
N THR A 4 9.77 -13.91 22.00
CA THR A 4 8.73 -14.70 21.36
C THR A 4 8.76 -14.32 19.87
N GLU A 5 9.29 -15.21 19.03
CA GLU A 5 9.11 -15.12 17.57
C GLU A 5 7.59 -15.18 17.35
N LYS A 6 6.99 -14.04 17.00
CA LYS A 6 5.65 -14.01 16.43
C LYS A 6 5.76 -14.78 15.12
N SER A 7 5.32 -16.03 15.12
CA SER A 7 5.23 -16.86 13.92
C SER A 7 4.41 -16.10 12.88
N LEU A 8 5.03 -15.78 11.76
CA LEU A 8 4.29 -15.29 10.59
C LEU A 8 3.36 -16.41 10.13
N LEU A 9 2.07 -16.10 10.11
CA LEU A 9 1.05 -17.04 9.70
C LEU A 9 1.21 -17.36 8.21
N SER A 10 1.04 -18.62 7.86
CA SER A 10 0.96 -19.00 6.45
C SER A 10 -0.27 -18.37 5.79
N LYS A 11 -0.30 -18.28 4.46
CA LYS A 11 -1.46 -17.77 3.72
C LYS A 11 -2.77 -18.50 4.09
N ARG A 12 -2.71 -19.81 4.41
CA ARG A 12 -3.87 -20.60 4.85
C ARG A 12 -4.36 -20.22 6.23
N GLU A 13 -3.44 -19.99 7.15
CA GLU A 13 -3.77 -19.52 8.50
C GLU A 13 -4.39 -18.12 8.48
N LEU A 14 -3.98 -17.26 7.52
CA LEU A 14 -4.64 -15.99 7.26
C LEU A 14 -6.11 -16.16 6.93
N LEU A 15 -6.41 -17.08 6.01
CA LEU A 15 -7.79 -17.38 5.61
C LEU A 15 -8.62 -17.77 6.84
N ASP A 16 -8.11 -18.71 7.67
CA ASP A 16 -8.81 -19.19 8.85
C ASP A 16 -9.07 -18.08 9.88
N ILE A 17 -8.12 -17.20 10.08
CA ILE A 17 -8.23 -16.09 11.03
C ILE A 17 -9.29 -15.09 10.59
N PHE A 18 -9.27 -14.66 9.33
CA PHE A 18 -10.23 -13.67 8.81
C PHE A 18 -11.64 -14.25 8.64
N ILE A 19 -11.79 -15.53 8.29
CA ILE A 19 -13.09 -16.21 8.25
C ILE A 19 -13.72 -16.27 9.65
N ASN A 20 -12.94 -16.60 10.67
CA ASN A 20 -13.42 -16.83 12.03
C ASN A 20 -13.55 -15.54 12.86
N HIS A 21 -13.48 -14.36 12.30
CA HIS A 21 -13.62 -13.07 12.98
C HIS A 21 -12.66 -12.80 14.14
N ARG A 22 -11.51 -13.42 14.18
CA ARG A 22 -10.55 -13.29 15.27
C ARG A 22 -9.59 -12.11 15.15
N VAL A 23 -9.68 -11.35 14.07
CA VAL A 23 -8.78 -10.20 13.83
C VAL A 23 -9.53 -8.89 14.03
N HIS A 24 -9.11 -8.13 15.03
CA HIS A 24 -9.30 -6.69 15.03
C HIS A 24 -8.36 -6.14 13.96
N SER A 25 -8.86 -5.28 13.07
CA SER A 25 -8.02 -4.61 12.08
C SER A 25 -6.82 -3.96 12.81
N PRO A 26 -5.58 -4.26 12.43
CA PRO A 26 -4.42 -3.61 13.04
C PRO A 26 -4.35 -2.12 12.70
N PHE A 27 -5.15 -1.67 11.75
CA PHE A 27 -5.23 -0.28 11.33
C PHE A 27 -6.45 0.39 11.99
N PRO A 28 -6.30 1.56 12.61
CA PRO A 28 -7.43 2.33 13.09
C PRO A 28 -8.35 2.66 11.90
N GLY A 29 -9.66 2.54 12.10
CA GLY A 29 -10.68 2.78 11.08
C GLY A 29 -10.76 4.22 10.57
N ASP A 30 -10.01 5.12 11.17
CA ASP A 30 -9.93 6.53 10.77
C ASP A 30 -8.98 6.69 9.58
N TRP A 31 -9.43 6.18 8.44
CA TRP A 31 -8.91 6.60 7.14
C TRP A 31 -9.49 7.97 6.79
N GLU A 32 -9.38 8.94 7.72
CA GLU A 32 -9.74 10.31 7.41
C GLU A 32 -8.88 10.77 6.22
N SER A 33 -9.48 10.65 5.04
CA SER A 33 -8.87 11.05 3.81
C SER A 33 -8.71 12.57 3.81
N THR A 34 -7.61 13.03 3.26
CA THR A 34 -7.38 14.43 2.87
C THR A 34 -8.39 14.92 1.82
N PHE A 35 -9.29 14.05 1.35
CA PHE A 35 -10.34 14.35 0.38
C PHE A 35 -11.48 15.09 1.06
N LYS A 36 -11.42 16.43 1.04
CA LYS A 36 -12.53 17.30 1.42
C LYS A 36 -13.61 17.24 0.33
N GLY A 37 -14.58 16.36 0.50
CA GLY A 37 -15.77 16.31 -0.36
C GLY A 37 -16.92 17.12 0.20
N LEU A 38 -17.96 17.33 -0.61
CA LEU A 38 -19.24 17.88 -0.19
C LEU A 38 -20.04 16.80 0.55
N GLY A 39 -19.98 16.79 1.88
CA GLY A 39 -20.60 15.75 2.69
C GLY A 39 -21.97 16.11 3.24
N TYR A 40 -22.67 15.07 3.70
CA TYR A 40 -24.02 15.18 4.25
C TYR A 40 -24.07 15.11 5.79
N GLU A 41 -22.95 14.77 6.45
CA GLU A 41 -22.91 14.77 7.92
C GLU A 41 -22.59 16.17 8.46
N PHE A 42 -23.42 16.66 9.37
CA PHE A 42 -23.25 18.00 9.95
C PHE A 42 -21.94 18.05 10.74
N TRP A 43 -21.02 18.92 10.31
CA TRP A 43 -19.75 19.14 10.98
C TRP A 43 -19.78 20.37 11.86
N SER A 44 -20.09 21.51 11.29
CA SER A 44 -20.06 22.79 11.99
C SER A 44 -21.03 23.82 11.39
N LEU A 45 -21.18 24.93 12.11
CA LEU A 45 -21.84 26.12 11.60
C LEU A 45 -20.78 27.21 11.42
N ARG A 46 -20.71 27.79 10.20
CA ARG A 46 -19.91 28.99 9.95
C ARG A 46 -20.76 30.12 9.39
N GLU A 47 -20.27 31.36 9.48
CA GLU A 47 -20.94 32.48 8.83
C GLU A 47 -20.95 32.31 7.30
N LEU A 48 -22.05 32.74 6.65
CA LEU A 48 -22.24 32.71 5.19
C LEU A 48 -21.12 33.51 4.50
N GLY A 49 -20.40 32.89 3.59
CA GLY A 49 -19.37 33.51 2.76
C GLY A 49 -19.80 33.69 1.30
N PRO A 50 -19.04 34.47 0.50
CA PRO A 50 -19.29 34.63 -0.92
C PRO A 50 -19.20 33.27 -1.64
N GLY A 51 -20.25 32.91 -2.41
CA GLY A 51 -20.30 31.67 -3.18
C GLY A 51 -21.00 30.50 -2.50
N ASP A 52 -21.43 30.64 -1.25
CA ASP A 52 -22.18 29.60 -0.56
C ASP A 52 -23.60 29.42 -1.11
N PRO A 53 -24.08 28.18 -1.30
CA PRO A 53 -25.43 27.94 -1.73
C PRO A 53 -26.43 28.26 -0.63
N PHE A 54 -27.46 29.02 -0.93
CA PHE A 54 -28.52 29.42 0.00
C PHE A 54 -29.29 28.22 0.59
N SER A 55 -29.29 27.08 -0.10
CA SER A 55 -29.90 25.83 0.38
C SER A 55 -29.25 25.26 1.63
N HIS A 56 -28.02 25.65 1.94
CA HIS A 56 -27.28 25.19 3.10
C HIS A 56 -27.42 26.11 4.34
N ILE A 57 -28.21 27.19 4.26
CA ILE A 57 -28.43 28.10 5.40
C ILE A 57 -29.18 27.36 6.51
N ASP A 58 -28.61 27.43 7.72
CA ASP A 58 -29.31 27.01 8.94
C ASP A 58 -30.19 28.16 9.46
N TRP A 59 -31.47 28.14 9.05
CA TRP A 59 -32.45 29.17 9.45
C TRP A 59 -32.68 29.23 10.96
N LYS A 60 -32.47 28.11 11.69
CA LYS A 60 -32.62 28.04 13.14
C LYS A 60 -31.47 28.74 13.87
N ALA A 61 -30.23 28.55 13.42
CA ALA A 61 -29.07 29.26 13.93
C ALA A 61 -29.13 30.76 13.56
N THR A 62 -29.48 31.05 12.31
CA THR A 62 -29.65 32.41 11.78
C THR A 62 -30.68 33.21 12.59
N ALA A 63 -31.85 32.61 12.90
CA ALA A 63 -32.88 33.26 13.70
C ALA A 63 -32.47 33.57 15.15
N LYS A 64 -31.53 32.78 15.72
CA LYS A 64 -31.03 32.99 17.08
C LYS A 64 -29.96 34.06 17.18
N THR A 65 -29.16 34.21 16.17
CA THR A 65 -27.95 35.06 16.20
C THR A 65 -28.06 36.34 15.40
N GLY A 66 -29.04 36.43 14.48
CA GLY A 66 -29.21 37.54 13.54
C GLY A 66 -28.17 37.56 12.41
N LYS A 67 -27.29 36.58 12.31
CA LYS A 67 -26.33 36.40 11.23
C LYS A 67 -26.62 35.15 10.45
N TYR A 68 -26.35 35.16 9.13
CA TYR A 68 -26.55 33.99 8.30
C TYR A 68 -25.49 32.94 8.57
N TYR A 69 -25.88 31.73 8.99
CA TYR A 69 -25.04 30.58 9.20
C TYR A 69 -25.32 29.53 8.15
N VAL A 70 -24.23 28.95 7.61
CA VAL A 70 -24.26 27.82 6.68
C VAL A 70 -23.83 26.55 7.43
N ARG A 71 -24.55 25.46 7.17
CA ARG A 71 -24.16 24.14 7.65
C ARG A 71 -23.00 23.65 6.83
N GLU A 72 -21.89 23.40 7.48
CA GLU A 72 -20.82 22.59 6.92
C GLU A 72 -21.13 21.12 7.18
N TYR A 73 -21.04 20.34 6.14
CA TYR A 73 -21.20 18.90 6.20
C TYR A 73 -19.85 18.25 5.99
N LEU A 74 -19.51 17.25 6.81
CA LEU A 74 -18.47 16.31 6.46
C LEU A 74 -18.95 15.44 5.33
N ALA A 75 -18.14 15.30 4.30
CA ALA A 75 -18.37 14.24 3.35
C ALA A 75 -18.18 12.91 4.09
N GLU A 76 -19.19 12.05 4.11
CA GLU A 76 -18.92 10.63 4.08
C GLU A 76 -18.27 10.33 2.72
N SER A 77 -17.00 10.66 2.60
CA SER A 77 -16.25 10.41 1.37
C SER A 77 -15.91 8.94 1.34
N TYR A 78 -16.79 8.14 0.74
CA TYR A 78 -16.37 6.80 0.31
C TYR A 78 -15.26 6.97 -0.69
N PHE A 79 -14.10 6.50 -0.36
CA PHE A 79 -12.99 6.46 -1.30
C PHE A 79 -12.65 5.01 -1.65
N ASN A 80 -11.94 4.85 -2.74
CA ASN A 80 -11.47 3.54 -3.13
C ASN A 80 -10.04 3.33 -2.64
N VAL A 81 -9.79 2.15 -2.13
CA VAL A 81 -8.44 1.66 -1.84
C VAL A 81 -8.06 0.67 -2.92
N MET A 82 -6.93 0.88 -3.57
CA MET A 82 -6.39 -0.07 -4.53
C MET A 82 -5.12 -0.71 -4.01
N ILE A 83 -5.00 -2.01 -4.18
CA ILE A 83 -3.81 -2.77 -3.83
C ILE A 83 -3.19 -3.28 -5.13
N LEU A 84 -2.00 -2.78 -5.46
CA LEU A 84 -1.16 -3.32 -6.53
C LEU A 84 -0.24 -4.36 -5.89
N TYR A 85 -0.51 -5.63 -6.17
CA TYR A 85 0.12 -6.76 -5.50
C TYR A 85 1.09 -7.45 -6.45
N ASP A 86 2.37 -7.33 -6.17
CA ASP A 86 3.42 -7.99 -6.94
C ASP A 86 3.42 -9.50 -6.70
N ILE A 87 3.37 -10.26 -7.77
CA ILE A 87 3.48 -11.71 -7.78
C ILE A 87 4.67 -12.19 -8.62
N SER A 88 5.69 -11.36 -8.81
CA SER A 88 6.95 -11.79 -9.42
C SER A 88 7.65 -12.86 -8.58
N ALA A 89 8.49 -13.66 -9.21
CA ALA A 89 9.15 -14.79 -8.55
C ALA A 89 10.07 -14.35 -7.39
N SER A 90 10.64 -13.14 -7.46
CA SER A 90 11.48 -12.57 -6.40
C SER A 90 10.73 -12.40 -5.08
N VAL A 91 9.43 -12.08 -5.12
CA VAL A 91 8.58 -11.95 -3.93
C VAL A 91 8.34 -13.31 -3.25
N GLY A 92 8.42 -14.41 -3.99
CA GLY A 92 8.30 -15.78 -3.45
C GLY A 92 9.47 -16.23 -2.59
N PHE A 93 10.54 -15.44 -2.49
CA PHE A 93 11.70 -15.79 -1.69
C PHE A 93 11.48 -15.58 -0.19
N GLY A 94 11.83 -16.59 0.61
CA GLY A 94 11.76 -16.53 2.06
C GLY A 94 10.33 -16.34 2.60
N ARG A 95 10.16 -15.35 3.48
CA ARG A 95 8.87 -15.04 4.13
C ARG A 95 8.19 -13.81 3.54
N LYS A 96 8.76 -13.19 2.49
CA LYS A 96 8.22 -11.98 1.85
C LYS A 96 6.77 -12.16 1.41
N GLU A 97 6.48 -13.28 0.77
CA GLU A 97 5.13 -13.59 0.27
C GLU A 97 4.08 -13.60 1.41
N ALA A 98 4.41 -14.21 2.55
CA ALA A 98 3.51 -14.24 3.70
C ALA A 98 3.30 -12.84 4.30
N VAL A 99 4.38 -12.07 4.46
CA VAL A 99 4.30 -10.69 4.97
C VAL A 99 3.49 -9.80 4.05
N GLN A 100 3.74 -9.88 2.75
CA GLN A 100 3.01 -9.11 1.73
C GLN A 100 1.52 -9.46 1.73
N ALA A 101 1.18 -10.76 1.82
CA ALA A 101 -0.20 -11.21 1.92
C ALA A 101 -0.89 -10.68 3.20
N HIS A 102 -0.21 -10.72 4.34
CA HIS A 102 -0.70 -10.17 5.61
C HIS A 102 -1.02 -8.68 5.47
N ILE A 103 -0.10 -7.91 4.89
CA ILE A 103 -0.26 -6.47 4.69
C ILE A 103 -1.45 -6.20 3.77
N ALA A 104 -1.52 -6.88 2.62
CA ALA A 104 -2.60 -6.70 1.65
C ALA A 104 -3.98 -7.01 2.24
N VAL A 105 -4.11 -8.15 2.93
CA VAL A 105 -5.38 -8.54 3.57
C VAL A 105 -5.76 -7.58 4.69
N SER A 106 -4.80 -7.10 5.47
CA SER A 106 -5.06 -6.11 6.53
C SER A 106 -5.54 -4.77 5.97
N ILE A 107 -4.94 -4.29 4.86
CA ILE A 107 -5.38 -3.09 4.16
C ILE A 107 -6.81 -3.28 3.62
N ALA A 108 -7.08 -4.39 2.93
CA ALA A 108 -8.40 -4.68 2.38
C ALA A 108 -9.47 -4.78 3.46
N HIS A 109 -9.17 -5.46 4.57
CA HIS A 109 -10.07 -5.57 5.71
C HIS A 109 -10.38 -4.20 6.33
N SER A 110 -9.35 -3.40 6.58
CA SER A 110 -9.52 -2.05 7.15
C SER A 110 -10.36 -1.15 6.24
N ALA A 111 -10.08 -1.13 4.93
CA ALA A 111 -10.83 -0.35 3.97
C ALA A 111 -12.32 -0.73 3.99
N ILE A 112 -12.64 -2.01 3.89
CA ILE A 112 -14.02 -2.50 3.81
C ILE A 112 -14.77 -2.34 5.16
N MET A 113 -14.09 -2.51 6.30
CA MET A 113 -14.71 -2.28 7.61
C MET A 113 -15.00 -0.80 7.86
N SER A 114 -14.28 0.10 7.21
CA SER A 114 -14.54 1.55 7.22
C SER A 114 -15.47 2.00 6.09
N ASN A 115 -16.26 1.10 5.52
CA ASN A 115 -17.20 1.36 4.42
C ASN A 115 -16.57 1.96 3.14
N ASN A 116 -15.28 1.70 2.91
CA ASN A 116 -14.60 2.10 1.68
C ASN A 116 -14.60 0.98 0.64
N GLY A 117 -14.51 1.36 -0.64
CA GLY A 117 -14.28 0.39 -1.71
C GLY A 117 -12.84 -0.17 -1.64
N CYS A 118 -12.65 -1.45 -1.88
CA CYS A 118 -11.32 -2.03 -2.03
C CYS A 118 -11.22 -2.82 -3.32
N GLY A 119 -10.11 -2.65 -4.05
CA GLY A 119 -9.79 -3.39 -5.28
C GLY A 119 -8.37 -3.92 -5.24
N LEU A 120 -8.06 -4.81 -6.18
CA LEU A 120 -6.78 -5.51 -6.23
C LEU A 120 -6.31 -5.67 -7.68
N ILE A 121 -5.04 -5.41 -7.95
CA ILE A 121 -4.37 -5.71 -9.21
C ILE A 121 -3.18 -6.61 -8.91
N PHE A 122 -3.17 -7.81 -9.43
CA PHE A 122 -1.98 -8.66 -9.45
C PHE A 122 -1.11 -8.31 -10.65
N PHE A 123 0.19 -8.20 -10.43
CA PHE A 123 1.14 -7.88 -11.50
C PHE A 123 2.48 -8.63 -11.38
N ALA A 124 3.15 -8.74 -12.52
CA ALA A 124 4.53 -9.16 -12.71
C ALA A 124 5.07 -8.45 -13.97
N ASP A 125 5.37 -9.17 -15.07
CA ASP A 125 5.69 -8.59 -16.38
C ASP A 125 4.50 -7.91 -17.07
N ASP A 126 3.29 -8.22 -16.60
CA ASP A 126 2.03 -7.65 -17.04
C ASP A 126 0.99 -7.66 -15.91
N VAL A 127 -0.18 -7.08 -16.13
CA VAL A 127 -1.35 -7.29 -15.26
C VAL A 127 -1.78 -8.74 -15.34
N LYS A 128 -1.80 -9.45 -14.21
CA LYS A 128 -2.16 -10.87 -14.11
C LYS A 128 -3.57 -11.11 -13.62
N GLY A 129 -4.15 -10.11 -12.94
CA GLY A 129 -5.51 -10.16 -12.43
C GLY A 129 -5.97 -8.78 -11.99
N TYR A 130 -7.29 -8.56 -12.05
CA TYR A 130 -7.91 -7.31 -11.63
C TYR A 130 -9.25 -7.58 -10.96
N ILE A 131 -9.38 -7.11 -9.74
CA ILE A 131 -10.62 -7.08 -8.97
C ILE A 131 -10.98 -5.60 -8.77
N PRO A 132 -12.08 -5.12 -9.37
CA PRO A 132 -12.46 -3.71 -9.27
C PRO A 132 -12.85 -3.33 -7.83
N PRO A 133 -12.70 -2.06 -7.43
CA PRO A 133 -13.04 -1.64 -6.09
C PRO A 133 -14.55 -1.75 -5.85
N ARG A 134 -14.92 -2.47 -4.80
CA ARG A 134 -16.29 -2.63 -4.30
C ARG A 134 -16.28 -2.72 -2.79
N MET A 135 -17.44 -2.49 -2.18
CA MET A 135 -17.66 -2.57 -0.74
C MET A 135 -18.25 -3.92 -0.35
N GLY A 136 -18.24 -4.18 0.94
CA GLY A 136 -18.99 -5.26 1.55
C GLY A 136 -18.17 -6.52 1.81
N ARG A 137 -18.65 -7.26 2.82
CA ARG A 137 -17.95 -8.45 3.34
C ARG A 137 -17.73 -9.54 2.29
N SER A 138 -18.70 -9.74 1.41
CA SER A 138 -18.59 -10.74 0.34
C SER A 138 -17.43 -10.43 -0.59
N HIS A 139 -17.25 -9.14 -0.90
CA HIS A 139 -16.14 -8.67 -1.73
C HIS A 139 -14.78 -8.78 -1.00
N PHE A 140 -14.75 -8.53 0.31
CA PHE A 140 -13.55 -8.82 1.11
C PHE A 140 -13.12 -10.29 0.98
N MET A 141 -14.08 -11.24 1.04
CA MET A 141 -13.80 -12.66 0.89
C MET A 141 -13.28 -13.01 -0.51
N GLU A 142 -13.75 -12.32 -1.56
CA GLU A 142 -13.21 -12.44 -2.92
C GLU A 142 -11.73 -12.03 -2.96
N ILE A 143 -11.39 -10.86 -2.42
CA ILE A 143 -10.00 -10.36 -2.34
C ILE A 143 -9.12 -11.30 -1.52
N LEU A 144 -9.57 -11.70 -0.33
CA LEU A 144 -8.84 -12.63 0.55
C LEU A 144 -8.53 -13.95 -0.17
N THR A 145 -9.54 -14.54 -0.82
CA THR A 145 -9.38 -15.78 -1.56
C THR A 145 -8.40 -15.63 -2.71
N ALA A 146 -8.47 -14.51 -3.42
CA ALA A 146 -7.55 -14.21 -4.52
C ALA A 146 -6.10 -14.09 -4.04
N ILE A 147 -5.84 -13.39 -2.93
CA ILE A 147 -4.49 -13.24 -2.35
C ILE A 147 -3.95 -14.59 -1.86
N VAL A 148 -4.77 -15.39 -1.17
CA VAL A 148 -4.35 -16.70 -0.66
C VAL A 148 -3.99 -17.67 -1.79
N ASN A 149 -4.74 -17.62 -2.90
CA ASN A 149 -4.51 -18.49 -4.07
C ASN A 149 -3.46 -17.93 -5.04
N ALA A 150 -3.01 -16.68 -4.86
CA ALA A 150 -1.97 -16.13 -5.71
C ALA A 150 -0.67 -16.92 -5.54
N ALA A 151 -0.04 -17.24 -6.65
CA ALA A 151 1.26 -17.92 -6.67
C ALA A 151 2.28 -17.05 -7.40
N PRO A 152 3.54 -17.04 -6.96
CA PRO A 152 4.60 -16.33 -7.66
C PRO A 152 4.72 -16.79 -9.12
N VAL A 153 4.90 -15.83 -10.01
CA VAL A 153 5.02 -16.05 -11.47
C VAL A 153 6.44 -15.73 -11.90
N SER A 154 7.09 -16.69 -12.55
CA SER A 154 8.40 -16.43 -13.16
C SER A 154 8.23 -15.51 -14.36
N CYS A 155 8.95 -14.39 -14.34
CA CYS A 155 9.00 -13.42 -15.42
C CYS A 155 10.43 -12.90 -15.59
N ARG A 156 10.77 -12.45 -16.78
CA ARG A 156 12.12 -11.89 -17.05
C ARG A 156 12.33 -10.50 -16.50
N GLU A 157 11.25 -9.75 -16.34
CA GLU A 157 11.29 -8.36 -15.90
C GLU A 157 9.91 -7.93 -15.41
N THR A 158 9.84 -7.38 -14.22
CA THR A 158 8.59 -6.81 -13.69
C THR A 158 8.32 -5.43 -14.31
N LYS A 159 7.08 -5.21 -14.81
CA LYS A 159 6.69 -3.98 -15.53
C LYS A 159 5.61 -3.19 -14.84
N ILE A 160 6.01 -2.38 -13.88
CA ILE A 160 5.10 -1.51 -13.11
C ILE A 160 4.34 -0.50 -13.99
N GLN A 161 4.92 -0.07 -15.12
CA GLN A 161 4.31 0.94 -16.01
C GLN A 161 2.96 0.49 -16.56
N LYS A 162 2.80 -0.79 -16.92
CA LYS A 162 1.53 -1.34 -17.41
C LYS A 162 0.44 -1.31 -16.35
N VAL A 163 0.82 -1.62 -15.12
CA VAL A 163 -0.08 -1.60 -13.96
C VAL A 163 -0.55 -0.17 -13.67
N MET A 164 0.38 0.78 -13.72
CA MET A 164 0.06 2.19 -13.54
C MET A 164 -0.84 2.72 -14.67
N THR A 165 -0.61 2.32 -15.91
CA THR A 165 -1.51 2.67 -17.03
C THR A 165 -2.92 2.16 -16.76
N LYS A 166 -3.07 0.91 -16.31
CA LYS A 166 -4.38 0.35 -15.97
C LYS A 166 -5.03 1.07 -14.79
N LEU A 167 -4.27 1.40 -13.75
CA LEU A 167 -4.76 2.18 -12.62
C LEU A 167 -5.37 3.52 -13.07
N ILE A 168 -4.66 4.23 -13.96
CA ILE A 168 -5.08 5.54 -14.46
C ILE A 168 -6.33 5.46 -15.34
N THR A 169 -6.39 4.46 -16.21
CA THR A 169 -7.41 4.39 -17.26
C THR A 169 -8.71 3.72 -16.79
N GLU A 170 -8.63 2.75 -15.89
CA GLU A 170 -9.76 1.91 -15.53
C GLU A 170 -10.23 2.03 -14.09
N VAL A 171 -9.39 2.58 -13.19
CA VAL A 171 -9.72 2.67 -11.78
C VAL A 171 -10.22 4.07 -11.43
N PRO A 172 -11.31 4.20 -10.67
CA PRO A 172 -11.72 5.48 -10.10
C PRO A 172 -10.67 6.06 -9.15
N GLU A 173 -10.82 7.33 -8.77
CA GLU A 173 -10.00 7.96 -7.73
C GLU A 173 -9.79 7.05 -6.53
N SER A 174 -8.53 6.91 -6.09
CA SER A 174 -8.18 5.92 -5.06
C SER A 174 -6.91 6.26 -4.27
N LEU A 175 -6.87 5.79 -3.03
CA LEU A 175 -5.64 5.58 -2.28
C LEU A 175 -5.05 4.24 -2.70
N THR A 176 -3.87 4.25 -3.29
CA THR A 176 -3.26 3.08 -3.92
C THR A 176 -2.01 2.64 -3.17
N PHE A 177 -1.95 1.38 -2.78
CA PHE A 177 -0.76 0.77 -2.18
C PHE A 177 -0.07 -0.15 -3.18
N ILE A 178 1.21 0.08 -3.42
CA ILE A 178 2.05 -0.82 -4.21
C ILE A 178 2.82 -1.70 -3.23
N LEU A 179 2.58 -3.00 -3.26
CA LEU A 179 3.27 -3.99 -2.43
C LEU A 179 4.22 -4.78 -3.32
N SER A 180 5.54 -4.62 -3.13
CA SER A 180 6.59 -5.24 -3.94
C SER A 180 7.92 -5.20 -3.20
N ASP A 181 8.92 -5.95 -3.64
CA ASP A 181 10.30 -5.75 -3.22
C ASP A 181 11.02 -4.63 -4.02
N PHE A 182 10.42 -4.20 -5.15
CA PHE A 182 10.97 -3.17 -6.06
C PHE A 182 12.38 -3.48 -6.57
N MET A 183 12.80 -4.75 -6.57
CA MET A 183 14.13 -5.18 -7.04
C MET A 183 14.19 -5.31 -8.57
N TYR A 184 13.53 -4.41 -9.28
CA TYR A 184 13.51 -4.30 -10.74
C TYR A 184 13.75 -2.85 -11.18
N PRO A 185 14.09 -2.60 -12.46
CA PRO A 185 14.26 -1.24 -12.96
C PRO A 185 12.99 -0.41 -12.79
N LEU A 186 13.03 0.57 -11.90
CA LEU A 186 11.93 1.52 -11.71
C LEU A 186 12.09 2.65 -12.73
N ASP A 187 11.43 2.54 -13.86
CA ASP A 187 11.35 3.61 -14.85
C ASP A 187 9.99 4.30 -14.71
N PHE A 188 9.95 5.30 -13.83
CA PHE A 188 8.82 6.20 -13.73
C PHE A 188 8.94 7.29 -14.79
N THR A 189 8.48 7.00 -16.00
CA THR A 189 8.43 7.97 -17.08
C THR A 189 7.45 9.11 -16.78
N TYR A 190 7.52 10.16 -17.62
CA TYR A 190 6.69 11.38 -17.54
C TYR A 190 5.19 11.11 -17.33
N SER A 191 4.67 9.99 -17.85
CA SER A 191 3.27 9.59 -17.61
C SER A 191 2.94 9.32 -16.13
N PHE A 192 3.91 8.86 -15.35
CA PHE A 192 3.72 8.64 -13.92
C PHE A 192 3.59 9.98 -13.16
N HIS A 193 4.47 10.92 -13.45
CA HIS A 193 4.41 12.28 -12.88
C HIS A 193 3.09 12.99 -13.20
N THR A 194 2.64 12.88 -14.46
CA THR A 194 1.38 13.49 -14.89
C THR A 194 0.17 12.85 -14.22
N THR A 195 0.28 11.58 -13.83
CA THR A 195 -0.82 10.82 -13.23
C THR A 195 -0.99 11.10 -11.76
N VAL A 196 0.11 11.12 -11.01
CA VAL A 196 0.08 11.37 -9.56
C VAL A 196 -0.17 12.87 -9.29
N HIS A 197 0.39 13.76 -10.11
CA HIS A 197 0.30 15.21 -9.89
C HIS A 197 -0.64 15.95 -10.87
N GLY A 198 -0.90 15.40 -12.05
CA GLY A 198 -1.66 16.10 -13.10
C GLY A 198 -3.18 15.93 -13.03
N THR A 199 -3.66 14.83 -12.48
CA THR A 199 -5.10 14.54 -12.38
C THR A 199 -5.62 14.50 -10.95
N ASN A 200 -4.76 14.51 -9.93
CA ASN A 200 -5.09 14.34 -8.51
C ASN A 200 -6.03 13.14 -8.20
N LYS A 201 -6.05 12.14 -9.08
CA LYS A 201 -6.98 11.02 -8.95
C LYS A 201 -6.48 9.90 -8.03
N HIS A 202 -5.17 9.77 -7.87
CA HIS A 202 -4.61 8.66 -7.10
C HIS A 202 -3.52 9.16 -6.15
N GLU A 203 -3.70 8.89 -4.86
CA GLU A 203 -2.61 8.97 -3.89
C GLU A 203 -1.92 7.61 -3.87
N VAL A 204 -0.62 7.56 -4.17
CA VAL A 204 0.13 6.31 -4.27
C VAL A 204 1.14 6.20 -3.13
N LYS A 205 1.11 5.08 -2.43
CA LYS A 205 2.05 4.73 -1.35
C LYS A 205 2.74 3.41 -1.66
N ALA A 206 4.06 3.35 -1.49
CA ALA A 206 4.85 2.15 -1.72
C ALA A 206 5.19 1.44 -0.40
N VAL A 207 4.93 0.13 -0.35
CA VAL A 207 5.34 -0.73 0.75
C VAL A 207 6.33 -1.74 0.19
N GLN A 208 7.60 -1.51 0.48
CA GLN A 208 8.68 -2.40 0.09
C GLN A 208 8.79 -3.53 1.10
N VAL A 209 8.71 -4.78 0.62
CA VAL A 209 8.84 -5.98 1.47
C VAL A 209 10.14 -6.70 1.14
N LEU A 210 11.04 -6.78 2.11
CA LEU A 210 12.38 -7.39 1.95
C LEU A 210 12.64 -8.42 3.05
N GLU A 211 13.46 -9.42 2.73
CA GLU A 211 14.08 -10.27 3.76
C GLU A 211 15.23 -9.53 4.45
N GLU A 212 15.54 -9.92 5.68
CA GLU A 212 16.64 -9.32 6.43
C GLU A 212 18.00 -9.44 5.68
N GLY A 213 18.19 -10.57 4.98
CA GLY A 213 19.38 -10.79 4.16
C GLY A 213 19.50 -9.86 2.95
N GLU A 214 18.39 -9.36 2.43
CA GLU A 214 18.35 -8.34 1.37
C GLU A 214 18.61 -6.93 1.91
N ILE A 215 18.51 -6.74 3.22
CA ILE A 215 18.91 -5.48 3.86
C ILE A 215 20.38 -5.50 4.22
N SER A 216 20.81 -6.52 4.95
CA SER A 216 22.22 -6.64 5.35
C SER A 216 22.54 -8.06 5.80
N LEU A 217 23.78 -8.46 5.56
CA LEU A 217 24.35 -9.65 6.14
C LEU A 217 25.00 -9.33 7.50
N PRO A 218 24.94 -10.24 8.47
CA PRO A 218 25.61 -10.05 9.76
C PRO A 218 27.12 -9.83 9.60
N PRO A 219 27.72 -8.96 10.45
CA PRO A 219 29.17 -8.78 10.43
C PRO A 219 29.90 -10.09 10.72
N HIS A 220 31.08 -10.25 10.12
CA HIS A 220 31.93 -11.44 10.26
C HIS A 220 31.32 -12.76 9.73
N SER A 221 30.31 -12.68 8.88
CA SER A 221 29.78 -13.85 8.15
C SER A 221 30.89 -14.53 7.36
N ARG A 222 30.86 -15.87 7.30
CA ARG A 222 31.86 -16.68 6.56
C ARG A 222 31.18 -17.82 5.82
N GLY A 223 31.77 -18.24 4.73
CA GLY A 223 31.27 -19.32 3.88
C GLY A 223 30.77 -18.81 2.53
N LEU A 224 30.21 -19.69 1.75
CA LEU A 224 29.63 -19.39 0.45
C LEU A 224 28.11 -19.48 0.55
N LEU A 225 27.42 -18.44 0.10
CA LEU A 225 25.96 -18.39 0.02
C LEU A 225 25.56 -18.43 -1.46
N PRO A 226 24.81 -19.45 -1.92
CA PRO A 226 24.24 -19.41 -3.24
C PRO A 226 23.10 -18.37 -3.29
N LEU A 227 23.25 -17.38 -4.15
CA LEU A 227 22.20 -16.42 -4.49
C LEU A 227 21.58 -16.87 -5.82
N TYR A 228 20.31 -17.11 -5.80
CA TYR A 228 19.53 -17.47 -6.97
C TYR A 228 18.82 -16.24 -7.52
N ASP A 229 19.10 -15.91 -8.77
CA ASP A 229 18.35 -14.87 -9.48
C ASP A 229 17.11 -15.51 -10.11
N TYR A 230 15.95 -15.12 -9.60
CA TYR A 230 14.66 -15.64 -10.05
C TYR A 230 14.24 -15.12 -11.43
N GLU A 231 14.87 -14.05 -11.92
CA GLU A 231 14.59 -13.50 -13.25
C GLU A 231 15.44 -14.14 -14.33
N SER A 232 16.75 -14.23 -14.12
CA SER A 232 17.68 -14.86 -15.08
C SER A 232 17.77 -16.38 -14.94
N GLY A 233 17.42 -16.93 -13.78
CA GLY A 233 17.61 -18.35 -13.44
C GLY A 233 19.05 -18.71 -13.10
N GLU A 234 19.93 -17.72 -12.98
CA GLU A 234 21.34 -17.93 -12.66
C GLU A 234 21.59 -18.06 -11.15
N THR A 235 22.60 -18.83 -10.79
CA THR A 235 23.05 -18.94 -9.40
C THR A 235 24.44 -18.35 -9.28
N VAL A 236 24.58 -17.35 -8.42
CA VAL A 236 25.87 -16.73 -8.10
C VAL A 236 26.27 -17.12 -6.67
N LEU A 237 27.51 -17.53 -6.48
CA LEU A 237 28.04 -17.81 -5.14
C LEU A 237 28.61 -16.52 -4.54
N LEU A 238 27.94 -16.05 -3.48
CA LEU A 238 28.44 -14.94 -2.69
C LEU A 238 29.38 -15.44 -1.60
N ASP A 239 30.61 -14.94 -1.60
CA ASP A 239 31.54 -15.14 -0.47
C ASP A 239 31.12 -14.23 0.69
N LEU A 240 30.61 -14.83 1.77
CA LEU A 240 30.15 -14.12 2.95
C LEU A 240 31.26 -13.34 3.68
N SER A 241 32.55 -13.60 3.40
CA SER A 241 33.64 -12.76 3.89
C SER A 241 33.57 -11.33 3.34
N GLN A 242 32.88 -11.13 2.22
CA GLN A 242 32.65 -9.83 1.58
C GLN A 242 31.34 -9.15 2.08
N TRP A 243 30.84 -9.52 3.25
CA TRP A 243 29.60 -8.98 3.83
C TRP A 243 29.54 -7.44 3.84
N SER A 244 30.67 -6.77 4.06
CA SER A 244 30.74 -5.31 4.09
C SER A 244 30.46 -4.70 2.71
N LEU A 245 31.04 -5.27 1.65
CA LEU A 245 30.81 -4.84 0.27
C LEU A 245 29.35 -5.12 -0.16
N TYR A 246 28.84 -6.31 0.21
CA TYR A 246 27.43 -6.65 -0.03
C TYR A 246 26.50 -5.63 0.62
N ASN A 247 26.69 -5.35 1.91
CA ASN A 247 25.86 -4.42 2.66
C ASN A 247 25.90 -3.00 2.08
N GLN A 248 27.09 -2.55 1.64
CA GLN A 248 27.22 -1.28 0.95
C GLN A 248 26.41 -1.25 -0.36
N LYS A 249 26.55 -2.27 -1.20
CA LYS A 249 25.83 -2.36 -2.47
C LYS A 249 24.31 -2.45 -2.27
N MET A 250 23.86 -3.25 -1.32
CA MET A 250 22.42 -3.35 -1.02
C MET A 250 21.86 -2.03 -0.47
N LYS A 251 22.65 -1.27 0.27
CA LYS A 251 22.28 0.07 0.70
C LYS A 251 22.14 1.01 -0.51
N GLU A 252 23.11 1.03 -1.41
CA GLU A 252 23.08 1.84 -2.63
C GLU A 252 21.85 1.53 -3.50
N VAL A 253 21.49 0.25 -3.64
CA VAL A 253 20.27 -0.17 -4.36
C VAL A 253 19.01 0.39 -3.69
N ARG A 254 18.87 0.20 -2.37
CA ARG A 254 17.69 0.72 -1.64
C ARG A 254 17.61 2.23 -1.67
N ASP A 255 18.73 2.93 -1.52
CA ASP A 255 18.76 4.40 -1.60
C ASP A 255 18.36 4.88 -3.02
N THR A 256 18.77 4.15 -4.06
CA THR A 256 18.35 4.42 -5.44
C THR A 256 16.85 4.20 -5.64
N ILE A 257 16.30 3.08 -5.13
CA ILE A 257 14.86 2.79 -5.19
C ILE A 257 14.08 3.90 -4.48
N LYS A 258 14.46 4.20 -3.24
CA LYS A 258 13.83 5.26 -2.46
C LYS A 258 13.86 6.60 -3.19
N HIS A 259 15.03 7.00 -3.71
CA HIS A 259 15.17 8.26 -4.45
C HIS A 259 14.26 8.31 -5.70
N ARG A 260 14.10 7.19 -6.42
CA ARG A 260 13.19 7.13 -7.57
C ARG A 260 11.73 7.25 -7.17
N LEU A 261 11.32 6.60 -6.07
CA LEU A 261 9.97 6.72 -5.51
C LEU A 261 9.70 8.15 -5.03
N ASP A 262 10.62 8.74 -4.27
CA ASP A 262 10.52 10.11 -3.78
C ASP A 262 10.39 11.11 -4.95
N ARG A 263 11.20 10.95 -6.01
CA ARG A 263 11.10 11.78 -7.23
C ARG A 263 9.77 11.61 -7.98
N ALA A 264 9.13 10.47 -7.84
CA ALA A 264 7.81 10.21 -8.39
C ALA A 264 6.68 10.72 -7.48
N GLY A 265 7.00 11.34 -6.33
CA GLY A 265 6.02 11.79 -5.35
C GLY A 265 5.35 10.64 -4.59
N ILE A 266 6.02 9.48 -4.49
CA ILE A 266 5.50 8.29 -3.83
C ILE A 266 6.22 8.11 -2.50
N ASP A 267 5.46 8.29 -1.42
CA ASP A 267 5.94 7.94 -0.09
C ASP A 267 6.18 6.42 0.02
N SER A 268 7.26 6.05 0.69
CA SER A 268 7.62 4.64 0.83
C SER A 268 7.98 4.22 2.25
N VAL A 269 7.72 2.95 2.55
CA VAL A 269 8.12 2.28 3.78
C VAL A 269 8.69 0.90 3.47
N THR A 270 9.79 0.53 4.14
CA THR A 270 10.38 -0.81 4.02
C THR A 270 9.98 -1.65 5.23
N ILE A 271 9.49 -2.87 4.97
CA ILE A 271 9.03 -3.83 5.97
C ILE A 271 9.77 -5.15 5.77
N THR A 272 10.19 -5.74 6.88
CA THR A 272 10.78 -7.08 6.91
C THR A 272 9.93 -8.04 7.74
N PRO A 273 10.16 -9.37 7.61
CA PRO A 273 9.49 -10.36 8.45
C PRO A 273 9.70 -10.19 9.96
N ALA A 274 10.79 -9.54 10.39
CA ALA A 274 11.06 -9.28 11.81
C ALA A 274 10.30 -8.06 12.37
N ASP A 275 9.73 -7.23 11.51
CA ASP A 275 9.05 -6.02 11.91
C ASP A 275 7.63 -6.27 12.44
N ASP A 276 7.17 -5.40 13.33
CA ASP A 276 5.73 -5.21 13.54
C ASP A 276 5.17 -4.37 12.39
N PHE A 277 4.73 -5.03 11.32
CA PHE A 277 4.23 -4.35 10.13
C PHE A 277 3.03 -3.45 10.42
N ALA A 278 2.17 -3.81 11.37
CA ALA A 278 1.00 -3.02 11.74
C ALA A 278 1.42 -1.67 12.31
N GLN A 279 2.38 -1.68 13.26
CA GLN A 279 2.92 -0.45 13.82
C GLN A 279 3.63 0.42 12.77
N LYS A 280 4.44 -0.20 11.90
CA LYS A 280 5.15 0.52 10.84
C LYS A 280 4.20 1.18 9.84
N ILE A 281 3.19 0.45 9.36
CA ILE A 281 2.20 1.01 8.43
C ILE A 281 1.36 2.10 9.08
N ASN A 282 0.90 1.92 10.33
CA ASN A 282 0.19 2.97 11.06
C ASN A 282 1.02 4.26 11.19
N THR A 283 2.30 4.12 11.49
CA THR A 283 3.22 5.26 11.58
C THR A 283 3.42 5.90 10.21
N PHE A 284 3.53 5.08 9.16
CA PHE A 284 3.68 5.54 7.79
C PHE A 284 2.45 6.32 7.30
N MET A 285 1.25 5.84 7.59
CA MET A 285 -0.01 6.49 7.21
C MET A 285 -0.25 7.84 7.89
N LYS A 286 0.30 8.05 9.09
CA LYS A 286 0.17 9.32 9.83
C LYS A 286 1.15 10.40 9.39
N ARG A 287 2.08 10.09 8.49
CA ARG A 287 2.99 11.11 7.95
C ARG A 287 2.22 12.02 7.03
N PRO A 288 2.39 13.36 7.16
CA PRO A 288 1.85 14.26 6.15
C PRO A 288 2.48 13.91 4.80
N PRO A 289 1.73 14.04 3.69
CA PRO A 289 2.29 13.84 2.37
C PRO A 289 3.50 14.76 2.19
N SER A 290 4.56 14.24 1.58
CA SER A 290 5.77 15.02 1.29
C SER A 290 5.37 16.21 0.44
N SER A 291 5.46 17.41 1.02
CA SER A 291 5.23 18.66 0.29
C SER A 291 6.41 18.86 -0.67
N TYR A 292 6.16 18.75 -1.97
CA TYR A 292 7.09 19.14 -3.03
C TYR A 292 6.81 20.57 -3.48
#